data_6afb1bdb11efd6de6a7352fa19485249
#
_entry.id   6afb1bdb11efd6de6a7352fa19485249
#
_cell.length_a   1.000
_cell.length_b   1.000
_cell.length_c   1.000
_cell.angle_alpha   90.00
_cell.angle_beta   90.00
_cell.angle_gamma   90.00
#
_symmetry.space_group_name_H-M   'P 1'
#
loop_
_entity.id
_entity.type
_entity.pdbx_description
1 polymer ?
#
loop_
_entity_poly.entity_id
_entity_poly.type
_entity_poly.pdbx_seq_one_letter_code
_entity_poly.pdbx_strand_id
1 'polypeptide(L)'
;KENIEEELGDLFFTILNLTRHLKLDPDQTIRKANNKFILRFNTMENILEQTNLKWHDLSKADFEKLWNKAKSILKEDKNEF
;
A
#
# COMPACT_ATOMS: atom_id res chain seq x y z
N LYS A 1 -1.68 -24.66 7.89
CA LYS A 1 -0.61 -24.39 6.98
C LYS A 1 -0.98 -24.61 5.53
N GLU A 2 -1.47 -25.78 5.23
CA GLU A 2 -1.95 -26.06 3.90
C GLU A 2 -3.12 -25.20 3.55
N ASN A 3 -3.82 -24.70 4.57
CA ASN A 3 -5.04 -23.92 4.36
C ASN A 3 -4.80 -22.44 4.25
N ILE A 4 -3.55 -22.01 4.34
CA ILE A 4 -3.25 -20.59 4.30
C ILE A 4 -3.68 -19.98 2.98
N GLU A 5 -3.31 -20.62 1.88
CA GLU A 5 -3.69 -20.11 0.56
C GLU A 5 -5.19 -20.09 0.39
N GLU A 6 -5.84 -21.13 0.86
CA GLU A 6 -7.29 -21.23 0.77
C GLU A 6 -7.95 -20.14 1.60
N GLU A 7 -7.45 -19.91 2.80
CA GLU A 7 -8.02 -18.87 3.65
C GLU A 7 -7.79 -17.48 3.10
N LEU A 8 -6.64 -17.26 2.49
CA LEU A 8 -6.41 -15.98 1.82
C LEU A 8 -7.36 -15.78 0.66
N GLY A 9 -7.61 -16.86 -0.09
CA GLY A 9 -8.58 -16.81 -1.16
C GLY A 9 -9.97 -16.46 -0.66
N ASP A 10 -10.35 -17.04 0.46
CA ASP A 10 -11.65 -16.75 1.07
C ASP A 10 -11.74 -15.28 1.47
N LEU A 11 -10.64 -14.75 1.98
CA LEU A 11 -10.60 -13.36 2.39
C LEU A 11 -10.75 -12.43 1.19
N PHE A 12 -10.05 -12.73 0.11
CA PHE A 12 -10.22 -11.96 -1.13
C PHE A 12 -11.65 -12.02 -1.62
N PHE A 13 -12.24 -13.19 -1.57
CA PHE A 13 -13.61 -13.38 -2.00
C PHE A 13 -14.58 -12.55 -1.17
N THR A 14 -14.34 -12.51 0.13
CA THR A 14 -15.17 -11.72 1.04
C THR A 14 -15.05 -10.24 0.70
N ILE A 15 -13.83 -9.76 0.46
CA ILE A 15 -13.61 -8.37 0.10
C ILE A 15 -14.30 -8.05 -1.23
N LEU A 16 -14.20 -8.96 -2.17
CA LEU A 16 -14.83 -8.76 -3.47
C LEU A 16 -16.35 -8.63 -3.33
N ASN A 17 -16.95 -9.50 -2.52
CA ASN A 17 -18.38 -9.44 -2.28
C ASN A 17 -18.78 -8.16 -1.59
N LEU A 18 -18.00 -7.73 -0.62
CA LEU A 18 -18.26 -6.47 0.08
C LEU A 18 -18.21 -5.30 -0.91
N THR A 19 -17.22 -5.29 -1.78
CA THR A 19 -17.07 -4.25 -2.76
C THR A 19 -18.30 -4.16 -3.65
N ARG A 20 -18.79 -5.31 -4.09
CA ARG A 20 -19.99 -5.35 -4.91
C ARG A 20 -21.22 -4.91 -4.14
N HIS A 21 -21.30 -5.33 -2.90
CA HIS A 21 -22.42 -4.95 -2.05
C HIS A 21 -22.51 -3.44 -1.89
N LEU A 22 -21.36 -2.79 -1.84
CA LEU A 22 -21.28 -1.33 -1.74
C LEU A 22 -21.44 -0.67 -3.10
N LYS A 23 -21.67 -1.45 -4.15
CA LYS A 23 -21.88 -0.98 -5.51
C LYS A 23 -20.67 -0.28 -6.08
N LEU A 24 -19.49 -0.77 -5.70
CA LEU A 24 -18.23 -0.32 -6.23
C LEU A 24 -17.70 -1.31 -7.25
N ASP A 25 -16.92 -0.81 -8.20
CA ASP A 25 -16.27 -1.65 -9.19
C ASP A 25 -14.98 -2.20 -8.58
N PRO A 26 -14.86 -3.53 -8.40
CA PRO A 26 -13.65 -4.09 -7.78
C PRO A 26 -12.39 -3.78 -8.55
N ASP A 27 -12.43 -3.81 -9.87
CA ASP A 27 -11.27 -3.53 -10.69
C ASP A 27 -10.78 -2.10 -10.49
N GLN A 28 -11.70 -1.15 -10.52
CA GLN A 28 -11.33 0.24 -10.31
C GLN A 28 -10.84 0.48 -8.90
N THR A 29 -11.45 -0.20 -7.94
CA THR A 29 -11.05 -0.05 -6.56
C THR A 29 -9.60 -0.48 -6.37
N ILE A 30 -9.23 -1.63 -6.95
CA ILE A 30 -7.86 -2.14 -6.80
C ILE A 30 -6.87 -1.29 -7.59
N ARG A 31 -7.28 -0.77 -8.75
CA ARG A 31 -6.42 0.07 -9.55
C ARG A 31 -6.07 1.37 -8.84
N LYS A 32 -7.06 1.96 -8.20
CA LYS A 32 -6.82 3.18 -7.44
C LYS A 32 -5.83 2.94 -6.31
N ALA A 33 -5.98 1.80 -5.62
CA ALA A 33 -5.06 1.45 -4.56
C ALA A 33 -3.66 1.25 -5.11
N ASN A 34 -3.54 0.52 -6.22
CA ASN A 34 -2.25 0.27 -6.83
C ASN A 34 -1.56 1.57 -7.23
N ASN A 35 -2.30 2.46 -7.87
CA ASN A 35 -1.73 3.74 -8.30
C ASN A 35 -1.25 4.56 -7.12
N LYS A 36 -2.01 4.55 -6.03
CA LYS A 36 -1.62 5.26 -4.84
C LYS A 36 -0.31 4.73 -4.28
N PHE A 37 -0.18 3.41 -4.21
CA PHE A 37 1.04 2.80 -3.68
C PHE A 37 2.23 3.01 -4.60
N ILE A 38 2.02 2.99 -5.91
CA ILE A 38 3.09 3.26 -6.86
C ILE A 38 3.63 4.68 -6.66
N LEU A 39 2.73 5.65 -6.55
CA LEU A 39 3.16 7.02 -6.30
C LEU A 39 3.91 7.14 -4.99
N ARG A 40 3.43 6.46 -3.97
CA ARG A 40 4.06 6.51 -2.66
C ARG A 40 5.46 5.93 -2.70
N PHE A 41 5.63 4.78 -3.32
CA PHE A 41 6.94 4.16 -3.42
C PHE A 41 7.90 4.97 -4.27
N ASN A 42 7.42 5.56 -5.36
CA ASN A 42 8.27 6.44 -6.16
C ASN A 42 8.75 7.63 -5.36
N THR A 43 7.88 8.20 -4.55
CA THR A 43 8.25 9.30 -3.68
C THR A 43 9.30 8.87 -2.66
N MET A 44 9.10 7.68 -2.09
CA MET A 44 10.06 7.14 -1.14
C MET A 44 11.43 6.94 -1.80
N GLU A 45 11.44 6.42 -3.02
CA GLU A 45 12.69 6.23 -3.74
C GLU A 45 13.42 7.54 -3.96
N ASN A 46 12.68 8.58 -4.33
CA ASN A 46 13.29 9.88 -4.55
C ASN A 46 13.93 10.41 -3.27
N ILE A 47 13.27 10.21 -2.14
CA ILE A 47 13.83 10.62 -0.87
C ILE A 47 15.11 9.85 -0.56
N LEU A 48 15.08 8.54 -0.79
CA LEU A 48 16.25 7.70 -0.52
C LEU A 48 17.44 8.09 -1.37
N GLU A 49 17.20 8.44 -2.63
CA GLU A 49 18.30 8.84 -3.51
C GLU A 49 19.05 10.03 -2.98
N GLN A 50 18.37 10.90 -2.26
CA GLN A 50 19.00 12.09 -1.71
C GLN A 50 19.81 11.80 -0.45
N THR A 51 19.62 10.64 0.16
CA THR A 51 20.26 10.30 1.41
C THR A 51 21.36 9.27 1.27
N ASN A 52 21.53 8.69 0.07
CA ASN A 52 22.51 7.62 -0.19
C ASN A 52 22.20 6.33 0.56
N LEU A 53 21.02 6.22 1.13
CA LEU A 53 20.58 4.99 1.77
C LEU A 53 19.91 4.10 0.75
N LYS A 54 20.00 2.79 0.98
CA LYS A 54 19.34 1.79 0.15
C LYS A 54 18.21 1.17 0.93
N TRP A 55 17.27 0.54 0.21
CA TRP A 55 16.13 -0.08 0.86
C TRP A 55 16.54 -1.05 1.95
N HIS A 56 17.58 -1.85 1.70
CA HIS A 56 17.98 -2.87 2.65
C HIS A 56 18.70 -2.27 3.87
N ASP A 57 19.03 -0.99 3.83
CA ASP A 57 19.66 -0.31 4.97
C ASP A 57 18.64 0.18 5.98
N LEU A 58 17.36 0.12 5.64
CA LEU A 58 16.32 0.71 6.48
C LEU A 58 15.87 -0.27 7.55
N SER A 59 15.78 0.23 8.78
CA SER A 59 15.10 -0.50 9.82
C SER A 59 13.59 -0.37 9.62
N LYS A 60 12.84 -1.13 10.41
CA LYS A 60 11.38 -1.04 10.33
C LYS A 60 10.92 0.37 10.68
N ALA A 61 11.54 0.97 11.69
CA ALA A 61 11.18 2.34 12.08
C ALA A 61 11.53 3.33 10.99
N ASP A 62 12.68 3.14 10.33
CA ASP A 62 13.07 4.00 9.23
C ASP A 62 12.09 3.91 8.08
N PHE A 63 11.66 2.69 7.77
CA PHE A 63 10.69 2.48 6.70
C PHE A 63 9.39 3.21 7.02
N GLU A 64 8.91 3.10 8.25
CA GLU A 64 7.69 3.78 8.65
C GLU A 64 7.79 5.29 8.54
N LYS A 65 8.93 5.83 8.93
CA LYS A 65 9.14 7.27 8.81
C LYS A 65 9.11 7.70 7.35
N LEU A 66 9.77 6.92 6.51
CA LEU A 66 9.82 7.21 5.08
C LEU A 66 8.42 7.11 4.47
N TRP A 67 7.68 6.09 4.84
CA TRP A 67 6.32 5.89 4.40
C TRP A 67 5.44 7.08 4.76
N ASN A 68 5.53 7.52 6.02
CA ASN A 68 4.73 8.64 6.49
C ASN A 68 5.14 9.95 5.83
N LYS A 69 6.43 10.11 5.58
CA LYS A 69 6.91 11.30 4.90
C LYS A 69 6.39 11.35 3.47
N ALA A 70 6.39 10.22 2.78
CA ALA A 70 5.87 10.17 1.43
C ALA A 70 4.37 10.51 1.41
N LYS A 71 3.62 9.98 2.37
CA LYS A 71 2.21 10.30 2.46
C LYS A 71 1.98 11.79 2.68
N SER A 72 2.81 12.39 3.50
CA SER A 72 2.72 13.82 3.79
C SER A 72 3.01 14.66 2.55
N ILE A 73 4.05 14.28 1.80
CA ILE A 73 4.42 14.98 0.58
C ILE A 73 3.28 14.91 -0.44
N LEU A 74 2.66 13.75 -0.54
CA LEU A 74 1.57 13.53 -1.49
C LEU A 74 0.24 14.06 -0.95
N LYS A 75 0.23 14.56 0.28
CA LYS A 75 -0.97 15.10 0.93
C LYS A 75 -2.08 14.06 1.02
N GLU A 76 -1.69 12.84 1.34
CA GLU A 76 -2.66 11.77 1.48
C GLU A 76 -3.29 11.80 2.85
N ASP A 77 -4.50 11.24 2.92
CA ASP A 77 -5.25 11.15 4.16
C ASP A 77 -4.49 10.33 5.18
N LYS A 78 -4.41 10.84 6.41
CA LYS A 78 -3.71 10.14 7.48
C LYS A 78 -4.38 8.84 7.89
N ASN A 79 -5.66 8.70 7.61
CA ASN A 79 -6.40 7.50 7.99
C ASN A 79 -6.18 6.36 7.01
N GLU A 80 -5.47 6.60 5.94
CA GLU A 80 -5.12 5.53 4.99
C GLU A 80 -3.76 5.00 5.33
N PHE A 81 -3.64 3.68 5.22
CA PHE A 81 -2.35 3.10 5.48
C PHE A 81 -1.45 3.15 4.27
#